data_154c7202a6d1be17ee4df07c752ab892
#
_entry.id   154c7202a6d1be17ee4df07c752ab892
#
_cell.length_a   1.000
_cell.length_b   1.000
_cell.length_c   1.000
_cell.angle_alpha   90.00
_cell.angle_beta   90.00
_cell.angle_gamma   90.00
#
_symmetry.space_group_name_H-M   'P 1'
#
loop_
_entity.id
_entity.type
_entity.pdbx_description
1 polymer ?
#
loop_
_entity_poly.entity_id
_entity_poly.type
_entity_poly.pdbx_seq_one_letter_code
_entity_poly.pdbx_strand_id
1 'polypeptide(L)'
;MCINDEGQVVYKETDEAETGKAEAANTEETRKAETANSEETLALGASKPKNAASVEKTWEQIKQQEKDGNERVLSGVPNSLPSLIKAYRIQDKARNVGFDWKEKEDVWDKVHEELEELKAELAKGDKENSTQELGDFLFSVINAARLYKLNPDNALEKTNQKFIRRFNYVEDHSLKHGKNLKDMSLEEMDKLWDEAKKQERLQKES
;
A
#
# COMPACT_ATOMS: atom_id res chain seq x y z
N MET A 1 12.76 -0.08 17.11
CA MET A 1 12.12 1.16 17.61
C MET A 1 11.49 0.83 18.93
N CYS A 2 12.02 1.33 20.05
CA CYS A 2 11.50 1.08 21.39
C CYS A 2 11.29 2.42 22.09
N ILE A 3 10.29 2.50 22.97
CA ILE A 3 10.03 3.66 23.79
C ILE A 3 10.58 3.35 25.19
N ASN A 4 11.38 4.24 25.77
CA ASN A 4 11.88 4.09 27.15
C ASN A 4 10.82 4.53 28.16
N ASP A 5 11.09 4.27 29.44
CA ASP A 5 10.14 4.57 30.54
C ASP A 5 9.84 6.08 30.70
N GLU A 6 10.56 6.95 30.02
CA GLU A 6 10.36 8.41 29.98
C GLU A 6 9.61 8.87 28.71
N GLY A 7 9.09 7.94 27.89
CA GLY A 7 8.30 8.25 26.70
C GLY A 7 9.11 8.72 25.48
N GLN A 8 10.43 8.55 25.48
CA GLN A 8 11.29 8.94 24.37
C GLN A 8 11.54 7.76 23.44
N VAL A 9 11.54 8.01 22.13
CA VAL A 9 11.86 7.04 21.09
C VAL A 9 13.37 6.81 21.05
N VAL A 10 13.80 5.58 21.37
CA VAL A 10 15.21 5.18 21.32
C VAL A 10 15.43 4.25 20.13
N TYR A 11 16.40 4.59 19.28
CA TYR A 11 16.89 3.72 18.23
C TYR A 11 18.06 2.90 18.81
N LYS A 12 17.92 1.57 18.85
CA LYS A 12 19.08 0.71 19.12
C LYS A 12 19.93 0.68 17.86
N GLU A 13 21.15 1.12 17.98
CA GLU A 13 22.19 0.81 16.99
C GLU A 13 22.39 -0.71 16.99
N THR A 14 22.12 -1.36 15.88
CA THR A 14 22.49 -2.76 15.66
C THR A 14 23.91 -2.78 15.14
N ASP A 15 24.81 -3.51 15.83
CA ASP A 15 26.17 -3.73 15.41
C ASP A 15 26.21 -4.25 13.97
N GLU A 16 26.98 -3.59 13.11
CA GLU A 16 27.14 -3.91 11.68
C GLU A 16 27.74 -5.30 11.41
N ALA A 17 28.14 -6.03 12.44
CA ALA A 17 28.75 -7.37 12.33
C ALA A 17 27.74 -8.51 12.08
N GLU A 18 26.45 -8.34 12.39
CA GLU A 18 25.45 -9.39 12.17
C GLU A 18 24.73 -9.30 10.81
N THR A 19 24.74 -8.14 10.17
CA THR A 19 24.04 -7.95 8.87
C THR A 19 24.71 -8.68 7.71
N GLY A 20 26.03 -8.83 7.73
CA GLY A 20 26.79 -9.52 6.66
C GLY A 20 26.54 -11.03 6.57
N LYS A 21 26.15 -11.69 7.67
CA LYS A 21 25.85 -13.14 7.67
C LYS A 21 24.42 -13.45 7.24
N ALA A 22 23.48 -12.53 7.49
CA ALA A 22 22.09 -12.71 7.09
C ALA A 22 21.87 -12.50 5.59
N GLU A 23 22.60 -11.56 4.98
CA GLU A 23 22.53 -11.33 3.52
C GLU A 23 23.15 -12.48 2.72
N ALA A 24 24.24 -13.10 3.20
CA ALA A 24 24.86 -14.24 2.53
C ALA A 24 23.98 -15.49 2.57
N ALA A 25 23.25 -15.72 3.67
CA ALA A 25 22.32 -16.85 3.80
C ALA A 25 21.08 -16.68 2.90
N ASN A 26 20.56 -15.46 2.81
CA ASN A 26 19.38 -15.18 1.99
C ASN A 26 19.65 -15.27 0.48
N THR A 27 20.88 -14.94 0.04
CA THR A 27 21.31 -15.06 -1.36
C THR A 27 21.48 -16.51 -1.80
N GLU A 28 21.88 -17.40 -0.89
CA GLU A 28 22.09 -18.82 -1.20
C GLU A 28 20.75 -19.59 -1.21
N GLU A 29 19.82 -19.23 -0.34
CA GLU A 29 18.47 -19.80 -0.32
C GLU A 29 17.64 -19.35 -1.53
N THR A 30 17.76 -18.10 -1.95
CA THR A 30 17.11 -17.57 -3.18
C THR A 30 17.69 -18.23 -4.44
N ARG A 31 18.99 -18.46 -4.49
CA ARG A 31 19.63 -19.19 -5.60
C ARG A 31 19.23 -20.66 -5.66
N LYS A 32 19.08 -21.33 -4.52
CA LYS A 32 18.58 -22.72 -4.47
C LYS A 32 17.12 -22.83 -4.86
N ALA A 33 16.29 -21.83 -4.51
CA ALA A 33 14.88 -21.79 -4.93
C ALA A 33 14.74 -21.52 -6.43
N GLU A 34 15.57 -20.66 -7.01
CA GLU A 34 15.56 -20.40 -8.46
C GLU A 34 16.08 -21.58 -9.27
N THR A 35 17.10 -22.33 -8.79
CA THR A 35 17.57 -23.54 -9.47
C THR A 35 16.60 -24.70 -9.34
N ALA A 36 15.96 -24.88 -8.19
CA ALA A 36 14.92 -25.91 -8.02
C ALA A 36 13.70 -25.67 -8.94
N ASN A 37 13.27 -24.42 -9.06
CA ASN A 37 12.16 -24.03 -9.92
C ASN A 37 12.49 -24.19 -11.43
N SER A 38 13.76 -24.02 -11.82
CA SER A 38 14.21 -24.24 -13.21
C SER A 38 14.36 -25.72 -13.56
N GLU A 39 14.69 -26.59 -12.61
CA GLU A 39 14.78 -28.05 -12.85
C GLU A 39 13.40 -28.72 -12.86
N GLU A 40 12.46 -28.27 -12.02
CA GLU A 40 11.09 -28.80 -12.00
C GLU A 40 10.31 -28.42 -13.28
N THR A 41 10.60 -27.24 -13.87
CA THR A 41 10.00 -26.81 -15.15
C THR A 41 10.54 -27.61 -16.34
N LEU A 42 11.75 -28.18 -16.24
CA LEU A 42 12.35 -29.05 -17.27
C LEU A 42 11.83 -30.49 -17.22
N ALA A 43 11.32 -30.96 -16.08
CA ALA A 43 10.77 -32.32 -15.91
C ALA A 43 9.36 -32.49 -16.48
N LEU A 44 8.61 -31.43 -16.73
CA LEU A 44 7.25 -31.46 -17.26
C LEU A 44 7.14 -31.53 -18.79
N GLY A 45 8.21 -31.83 -19.54
CA GLY A 45 8.16 -32.22 -20.96
C GLY A 45 7.50 -31.20 -21.91
N ALA A 46 7.37 -29.93 -21.50
CA ALA A 46 6.78 -28.89 -22.33
C ALA A 46 7.78 -28.42 -23.40
N SER A 47 7.63 -28.93 -24.62
CA SER A 47 8.32 -28.42 -25.79
C SER A 47 8.02 -26.92 -25.92
N LYS A 48 9.06 -26.08 -26.15
CA LYS A 48 8.91 -24.63 -26.36
C LYS A 48 7.81 -24.38 -27.40
N PRO A 49 6.83 -23.53 -27.11
CA PRO A 49 5.74 -23.25 -28.04
C PRO A 49 6.28 -22.62 -29.32
N LYS A 50 5.94 -23.19 -30.46
CA LYS A 50 6.46 -22.79 -31.78
C LYS A 50 5.62 -21.75 -32.49
N ASN A 51 4.46 -21.37 -31.94
CA ASN A 51 3.56 -20.35 -32.49
C ASN A 51 2.65 -19.72 -31.44
N ALA A 52 2.02 -18.59 -31.75
CA ALA A 52 1.13 -17.85 -30.84
C ALA A 52 -0.05 -18.69 -30.31
N ALA A 53 -0.64 -19.55 -31.13
CA ALA A 53 -1.76 -20.43 -30.74
C ALA A 53 -1.36 -21.50 -29.71
N SER A 54 -0.10 -21.96 -29.70
CA SER A 54 0.39 -22.89 -28.69
C SER A 54 0.71 -22.20 -27.36
N VAL A 55 1.12 -20.93 -27.41
CA VAL A 55 1.29 -20.07 -26.21
C VAL A 55 -0.06 -19.84 -25.56
N GLU A 56 -1.07 -19.48 -26.33
CA GLU A 56 -2.43 -19.22 -25.83
C GLU A 56 -3.04 -20.46 -25.15
N LYS A 57 -2.91 -21.64 -25.76
CA LYS A 57 -3.35 -22.90 -25.14
C LYS A 57 -2.60 -23.22 -23.84
N THR A 58 -1.31 -22.95 -23.77
CA THR A 58 -0.51 -23.16 -22.56
C THR A 58 -0.95 -22.20 -21.46
N TRP A 59 -1.23 -20.95 -21.80
CA TRP A 59 -1.78 -19.95 -20.86
C TRP A 59 -3.18 -20.32 -20.37
N GLU A 60 -4.03 -20.84 -21.24
CA GLU A 60 -5.36 -21.34 -20.86
C GLU A 60 -5.27 -22.54 -19.92
N GLN A 61 -4.35 -23.47 -20.17
CA GLN A 61 -4.11 -24.64 -19.30
C GLN A 61 -3.55 -24.23 -17.94
N ILE A 62 -2.59 -23.32 -17.88
CA ILE A 62 -2.06 -22.76 -16.62
C ILE A 62 -3.18 -22.06 -15.85
N LYS A 63 -3.99 -21.26 -16.54
CA LYS A 63 -5.12 -20.55 -15.94
C LYS A 63 -6.22 -21.48 -15.46
N GLN A 64 -6.38 -22.64 -16.10
CA GLN A 64 -7.30 -23.67 -15.68
C GLN A 64 -6.78 -24.45 -14.47
N GLN A 65 -5.49 -24.80 -14.43
CA GLN A 65 -4.83 -25.39 -13.25
C GLN A 65 -4.83 -24.44 -12.05
N GLU A 66 -4.61 -23.15 -12.25
CA GLU A 66 -4.77 -22.14 -11.20
C GLU A 66 -6.21 -22.05 -10.68
N LYS A 67 -7.19 -22.29 -11.54
CA LYS A 67 -8.62 -22.28 -11.19
C LYS A 67 -9.03 -23.53 -10.42
N ASP A 68 -8.48 -24.68 -10.78
CA ASP A 68 -8.77 -25.97 -10.15
C ASP A 68 -8.00 -26.19 -8.83
N GLY A 69 -6.89 -25.44 -8.61
CA GLY A 69 -6.09 -25.48 -7.38
C GLY A 69 -6.60 -24.59 -6.24
N ASN A 70 -7.50 -23.66 -6.50
CA ASN A 70 -8.01 -22.73 -5.50
C ASN A 70 -9.41 -23.10 -5.04
N GLU A 71 -9.52 -23.94 -4.01
CA GLU A 71 -10.82 -24.26 -3.37
C GLU A 71 -11.61 -23.04 -2.87
N ARG A 72 -10.92 -21.93 -2.60
CA ARG A 72 -11.52 -20.68 -2.11
C ARG A 72 -11.11 -19.50 -2.97
N VAL A 73 -12.07 -18.60 -3.23
CA VAL A 73 -11.90 -17.42 -4.08
C VAL A 73 -10.69 -16.55 -3.69
N LEU A 74 -10.45 -16.43 -2.40
CA LEU A 74 -9.41 -15.54 -1.86
C LEU A 74 -8.06 -16.24 -1.62
N SER A 75 -7.96 -17.56 -1.77
CA SER A 75 -6.71 -18.30 -1.52
C SER A 75 -5.54 -17.88 -2.41
N GLY A 76 -5.82 -17.36 -3.61
CA GLY A 76 -4.80 -16.83 -4.51
C GLY A 76 -4.41 -15.35 -4.24
N VAL A 77 -4.70 -14.79 -3.07
CA VAL A 77 -4.20 -13.46 -2.67
C VAL A 77 -2.91 -13.64 -1.86
N PRO A 78 -1.73 -13.20 -2.35
CA PRO A 78 -0.49 -13.38 -1.64
C PRO A 78 -0.47 -12.67 -0.29
N ASN A 79 -0.01 -13.37 0.75
CA ASN A 79 0.09 -12.79 2.10
C ASN A 79 1.12 -11.66 2.20
N SER A 80 2.13 -11.66 1.35
CA SER A 80 3.21 -10.67 1.30
C SER A 80 2.84 -9.32 0.67
N LEU A 81 1.64 -9.18 0.09
CA LEU A 81 1.23 -7.92 -0.49
C LEU A 81 1.10 -6.82 0.58
N PRO A 82 1.52 -5.59 0.29
CA PRO A 82 1.21 -4.43 1.11
C PRO A 82 -0.30 -4.31 1.36
N SER A 83 -0.70 -3.93 2.57
CA SER A 83 -2.09 -4.01 3.03
C SER A 83 -3.09 -3.29 2.13
N LEU A 84 -2.72 -2.12 1.61
CA LEU A 84 -3.58 -1.33 0.72
C LEU A 84 -3.84 -2.05 -0.62
N ILE A 85 -2.78 -2.58 -1.23
CA ILE A 85 -2.87 -3.37 -2.47
C ILE A 85 -3.61 -4.68 -2.21
N LYS A 86 -3.37 -5.32 -1.06
CA LYS A 86 -4.05 -6.55 -0.65
C LYS A 86 -5.56 -6.34 -0.52
N ALA A 87 -6.01 -5.28 0.14
CA ALA A 87 -7.42 -4.94 0.27
C ALA A 87 -8.09 -4.76 -1.10
N TYR A 88 -7.47 -4.00 -2.00
CA TYR A 88 -7.97 -3.83 -3.37
C TYR A 88 -8.11 -5.17 -4.10
N ARG A 89 -7.11 -6.05 -4.00
CA ARG A 89 -7.11 -7.38 -4.62
C ARG A 89 -8.18 -8.31 -4.05
N ILE A 90 -8.38 -8.29 -2.73
CA ILE A 90 -9.45 -9.05 -2.05
C ILE A 90 -10.81 -8.65 -2.60
N GLN A 91 -11.08 -7.35 -2.65
CA GLN A 91 -12.35 -6.81 -3.13
C GLN A 91 -12.58 -7.10 -4.62
N ASP A 92 -11.55 -6.99 -5.45
CA ASP A 92 -11.66 -7.30 -6.87
C ASP A 92 -11.96 -8.80 -7.12
N LYS A 93 -11.33 -9.70 -6.34
CA LYS A 93 -11.65 -11.13 -6.40
C LYS A 93 -13.08 -11.43 -5.91
N ALA A 94 -13.53 -10.79 -4.83
CA ALA A 94 -14.88 -10.96 -4.32
C ALA A 94 -15.94 -10.50 -5.34
N ARG A 95 -15.68 -9.38 -6.02
CA ARG A 95 -16.51 -8.90 -7.13
C ARG A 95 -16.67 -9.94 -8.24
N ASN A 96 -15.60 -10.64 -8.60
CA ASN A 96 -15.62 -11.61 -9.72
C ASN A 96 -16.56 -12.80 -9.48
N VAL A 97 -16.99 -13.03 -8.25
CA VAL A 97 -18.00 -14.04 -7.87
C VAL A 97 -19.36 -13.44 -7.52
N GLY A 98 -19.57 -12.16 -7.85
CA GLY A 98 -20.84 -11.47 -7.64
C GLY A 98 -21.02 -10.82 -6.28
N PHE A 99 -19.98 -10.81 -5.42
CA PHE A 99 -20.02 -10.08 -4.15
C PHE A 99 -19.55 -8.64 -4.37
N ASP A 100 -20.47 -7.79 -4.85
CA ASP A 100 -20.22 -6.38 -5.12
C ASP A 100 -21.50 -5.55 -4.99
N TRP A 101 -21.33 -4.23 -4.90
CA TRP A 101 -22.41 -3.27 -4.91
C TRP A 101 -23.11 -3.23 -6.28
N LYS A 102 -24.43 -3.11 -6.28
CA LYS A 102 -25.21 -2.97 -7.52
C LYS A 102 -24.97 -1.59 -8.13
N GLU A 103 -25.12 -0.57 -7.31
CA GLU A 103 -24.86 0.82 -7.68
C GLU A 103 -23.57 1.28 -6.96
N LYS A 104 -22.70 1.93 -7.69
CA LYS A 104 -21.41 2.38 -7.12
C LYS A 104 -21.56 3.50 -6.09
N GLU A 105 -22.67 4.21 -6.13
CA GLU A 105 -23.01 5.30 -5.22
C GLU A 105 -23.29 4.77 -3.80
N ASP A 106 -23.84 3.57 -3.67
CA ASP A 106 -24.21 2.95 -2.39
C ASP A 106 -23.00 2.67 -1.49
N VAL A 107 -21.80 2.59 -2.06
CA VAL A 107 -20.58 2.39 -1.28
C VAL A 107 -20.31 3.54 -0.30
N TRP A 108 -20.81 4.75 -0.60
CA TRP A 108 -20.59 5.91 0.27
C TRP A 108 -21.35 5.81 1.58
N ASP A 109 -22.50 5.15 1.59
CA ASP A 109 -23.25 4.88 2.82
C ASP A 109 -22.40 4.01 3.76
N LYS A 110 -21.72 2.98 3.21
CA LYS A 110 -20.82 2.15 4.00
C LYS A 110 -19.59 2.92 4.49
N VAL A 111 -19.00 3.79 3.66
CA VAL A 111 -17.88 4.64 4.08
C VAL A 111 -18.27 5.56 5.25
N HIS A 112 -19.48 6.10 5.22
CA HIS A 112 -20.00 6.95 6.32
C HIS A 112 -20.28 6.13 7.58
N GLU A 113 -20.86 4.94 7.45
CA GLU A 113 -21.10 4.00 8.56
C GLU A 113 -19.79 3.70 9.28
N GLU A 114 -18.77 3.22 8.56
CA GLU A 114 -17.45 2.88 9.14
C GLU A 114 -16.74 4.10 9.77
N LEU A 115 -16.94 5.29 9.19
CA LEU A 115 -16.40 6.52 9.78
C LEU A 115 -17.08 6.85 11.12
N GLU A 116 -18.39 6.67 11.24
CA GLU A 116 -19.12 6.93 12.49
C GLU A 116 -18.79 5.86 13.56
N GLU A 117 -18.63 4.60 13.18
CA GLU A 117 -18.19 3.52 14.07
C GLU A 117 -16.78 3.81 14.62
N LEU A 118 -15.83 4.17 13.76
CA LEU A 118 -14.49 4.61 14.18
C LEU A 118 -14.55 5.78 15.17
N LYS A 119 -15.35 6.82 14.90
CA LYS A 119 -15.50 7.97 15.80
C LYS A 119 -16.06 7.55 17.16
N ALA A 120 -17.03 6.64 17.16
CA ALA A 120 -17.65 6.14 18.40
C ALA A 120 -16.64 5.38 19.26
N GLU A 121 -15.81 4.51 18.68
CA GLU A 121 -14.77 3.79 19.43
C GLU A 121 -13.64 4.72 19.91
N LEU A 122 -13.22 5.68 19.08
CA LEU A 122 -12.26 6.71 19.50
C LEU A 122 -12.77 7.53 20.68
N ALA A 123 -14.06 7.86 20.72
CA ALA A 123 -14.67 8.60 21.83
C ALA A 123 -14.71 7.78 23.15
N LYS A 124 -14.78 6.45 23.06
CA LYS A 124 -14.70 5.54 24.22
C LYS A 124 -13.27 5.39 24.75
N GLY A 125 -12.26 5.74 23.94
CA GLY A 125 -10.85 5.54 24.29
C GLY A 125 -10.38 4.08 24.18
N ASP A 126 -11.16 3.21 23.54
CA ASP A 126 -10.81 1.81 23.30
C ASP A 126 -9.87 1.71 22.08
N LYS A 127 -8.59 1.54 22.36
CA LYS A 127 -7.56 1.51 21.33
C LYS A 127 -7.65 0.27 20.41
N GLU A 128 -8.07 -0.87 20.96
CA GLU A 128 -8.15 -2.11 20.19
C GLU A 128 -9.32 -2.03 19.19
N ASN A 129 -10.51 -1.71 19.68
CA ASN A 129 -11.68 -1.54 18.83
C ASN A 129 -11.48 -0.38 17.84
N SER A 130 -10.93 0.78 18.27
CA SER A 130 -10.60 1.87 17.36
C SER A 130 -9.63 1.45 16.24
N THR A 131 -8.73 0.49 16.51
CA THR A 131 -7.82 -0.02 15.47
C THR A 131 -8.55 -0.90 14.46
N GLN A 132 -9.54 -1.68 14.90
CA GLN A 132 -10.38 -2.49 14.02
C GLN A 132 -11.24 -1.59 13.12
N GLU A 133 -11.97 -0.64 13.71
CA GLU A 133 -12.82 0.29 12.95
C GLU A 133 -12.01 1.17 11.98
N LEU A 134 -10.78 1.55 12.34
CA LEU A 134 -9.88 2.22 11.38
C LEU A 134 -9.56 1.31 10.19
N GLY A 135 -9.38 0.02 10.42
CA GLY A 135 -9.16 -0.97 9.37
C GLY A 135 -10.37 -1.08 8.43
N ASP A 136 -11.58 -1.16 8.98
CA ASP A 136 -12.83 -1.26 8.24
C ASP A 136 -13.15 0.03 7.47
N PHE A 137 -12.93 1.19 8.07
CA PHE A 137 -13.00 2.48 7.38
C PHE A 137 -12.04 2.56 6.19
N LEU A 138 -10.76 2.19 6.35
CA LEU A 138 -9.79 2.17 5.26
C LEU A 138 -10.20 1.18 4.16
N PHE A 139 -10.72 0.02 4.54
CA PHE A 139 -11.19 -1.00 3.60
C PHE A 139 -12.39 -0.50 2.78
N SER A 140 -13.34 0.20 3.40
CA SER A 140 -14.50 0.80 2.72
C SER A 140 -14.07 1.90 1.74
N VAL A 141 -13.12 2.77 2.11
CA VAL A 141 -12.55 3.80 1.21
C VAL A 141 -11.84 3.17 0.01
N ILE A 142 -11.08 2.09 0.22
CA ILE A 142 -10.42 1.35 -0.87
C ILE A 142 -11.46 0.74 -1.81
N ASN A 143 -12.58 0.25 -1.27
CA ASN A 143 -13.68 -0.28 -2.07
C ASN A 143 -14.35 0.81 -2.93
N ALA A 144 -14.58 1.99 -2.36
CA ALA A 144 -15.05 3.13 -3.13
C ALA A 144 -14.07 3.46 -4.27
N ALA A 145 -12.76 3.56 -3.98
CA ALA A 145 -11.75 3.80 -5.01
C ALA A 145 -11.83 2.76 -6.15
N ARG A 146 -11.99 1.47 -5.81
CA ARG A 146 -12.12 0.38 -6.79
C ARG A 146 -13.35 0.57 -7.69
N LEU A 147 -14.50 0.88 -7.12
CA LEU A 147 -15.74 1.08 -7.88
C LEU A 147 -15.65 2.26 -8.86
N TYR A 148 -14.94 3.31 -8.47
CA TYR A 148 -14.63 4.45 -9.34
C TYR A 148 -13.39 4.25 -10.22
N LYS A 149 -12.82 3.03 -10.26
CA LYS A 149 -11.63 2.66 -11.06
C LYS A 149 -10.40 3.52 -10.75
N LEU A 150 -10.29 3.97 -9.53
CA LEU A 150 -9.13 4.69 -9.01
C LEU A 150 -8.15 3.71 -8.35
N ASN A 151 -6.86 3.91 -8.57
CA ASN A 151 -5.84 3.14 -7.85
C ASN A 151 -5.51 3.88 -6.55
N PRO A 152 -5.87 3.34 -5.36
CA PRO A 152 -5.69 4.02 -4.09
C PRO A 152 -4.22 4.17 -3.69
N ASP A 153 -3.35 3.21 -4.04
CA ASP A 153 -1.92 3.26 -3.78
C ASP A 153 -1.25 4.40 -4.56
N ASN A 154 -1.49 4.46 -5.86
CA ASN A 154 -1.00 5.56 -6.70
C ASN A 154 -1.57 6.92 -6.27
N ALA A 155 -2.81 6.97 -5.81
CA ALA A 155 -3.43 8.21 -5.35
C ALA A 155 -2.78 8.72 -4.06
N LEU A 156 -2.51 7.82 -3.12
CA LEU A 156 -1.82 8.13 -1.87
C LEU A 156 -0.37 8.56 -2.14
N GLU A 157 0.35 7.84 -3.01
CA GLU A 157 1.72 8.19 -3.37
C GLU A 157 1.81 9.59 -4.02
N LYS A 158 0.90 9.93 -4.91
CA LYS A 158 0.82 11.31 -5.47
C LYS A 158 0.61 12.35 -4.39
N THR A 159 -0.14 12.02 -3.35
CA THR A 159 -0.38 12.91 -2.21
C THR A 159 0.86 13.02 -1.33
N ASN A 160 1.58 11.92 -1.09
CA ASN A 160 2.85 11.91 -0.38
C ASN A 160 3.87 12.82 -1.08
N GLN A 161 4.06 12.64 -2.37
CA GLN A 161 4.97 13.46 -3.18
C GLN A 161 4.59 14.95 -3.18
N LYS A 162 3.30 15.23 -3.24
CA LYS A 162 2.79 16.61 -3.13
C LYS A 162 3.10 17.21 -1.76
N PHE A 163 2.91 16.45 -0.68
CA PHE A 163 3.22 16.89 0.66
C PHE A 163 4.71 17.18 0.83
N ILE A 164 5.57 16.24 0.41
CA ILE A 164 7.03 16.37 0.49
C ILE A 164 7.50 17.63 -0.23
N ARG A 165 7.05 17.87 -1.48
CA ARG A 165 7.44 19.08 -2.22
C ARG A 165 7.06 20.37 -1.50
N ARG A 166 5.84 20.44 -0.93
CA ARG A 166 5.39 21.63 -0.20
C ARG A 166 6.12 21.82 1.10
N PHE A 167 6.40 20.72 1.80
CA PHE A 167 7.13 20.77 3.05
C PHE A 167 8.58 21.21 2.83
N ASN A 168 9.25 20.70 1.79
CA ASN A 168 10.57 21.17 1.39
C ASN A 168 10.58 22.69 1.08
N TYR A 169 9.52 23.20 0.47
CA TYR A 169 9.37 24.65 0.28
C TYR A 169 9.33 25.40 1.61
N VAL A 170 8.59 24.89 2.59
CA VAL A 170 8.52 25.49 3.94
C VAL A 170 9.90 25.46 4.60
N GLU A 171 10.63 24.34 4.54
CA GLU A 171 11.99 24.22 5.07
C GLU A 171 12.96 25.21 4.42
N ASP A 172 13.01 25.24 3.10
CA ASP A 172 13.92 26.11 2.35
C ASP A 172 13.67 27.60 2.68
N HIS A 173 12.40 28.00 2.84
CA HIS A 173 12.06 29.38 3.12
C HIS A 173 12.25 29.76 4.59
N SER A 174 12.06 28.84 5.51
CA SER A 174 12.38 29.06 6.92
C SER A 174 13.88 29.31 7.12
N LEU A 175 14.72 28.47 6.51
CA LEU A 175 16.18 28.62 6.56
C LEU A 175 16.66 29.92 5.93
N LYS A 176 16.09 30.34 4.78
CA LYS A 176 16.41 31.62 4.12
C LYS A 176 16.09 32.83 5.01
N HIS A 177 15.10 32.72 5.88
CA HIS A 177 14.76 33.77 6.86
C HIS A 177 15.51 33.61 8.19
N GLY A 178 16.47 32.69 8.28
CA GLY A 178 17.30 32.49 9.48
C GLY A 178 16.55 31.86 10.66
N LYS A 179 15.37 31.24 10.42
CA LYS A 179 14.58 30.58 11.44
C LYS A 179 14.66 29.04 11.24
N ASN A 180 14.81 28.30 12.33
CA ASN A 180 14.59 26.87 12.32
C ASN A 180 13.09 26.58 12.37
N LEU A 181 12.64 25.49 11.72
CA LEU A 181 11.23 25.05 11.77
C LEU A 181 10.71 24.88 13.20
N LYS A 182 11.57 24.43 14.13
CA LYS A 182 11.23 24.23 15.54
C LYS A 182 10.90 25.54 16.28
N ASP A 183 11.38 26.66 15.76
CA ASP A 183 11.22 28.01 16.34
C ASP A 183 10.07 28.77 15.67
N MET A 184 9.39 28.15 14.70
CA MET A 184 8.26 28.73 13.98
C MET A 184 6.93 28.32 14.62
N SER A 185 5.97 29.24 14.61
CA SER A 185 4.59 28.90 14.93
C SER A 185 3.92 28.14 13.77
N LEU A 186 2.84 27.43 14.08
CA LEU A 186 2.05 26.74 13.03
C LEU A 186 1.53 27.76 11.99
N GLU A 187 1.10 28.93 12.43
CA GLU A 187 0.59 29.98 11.53
C GLU A 187 1.67 30.53 10.59
N GLU A 188 2.92 30.58 11.03
CA GLU A 188 4.05 30.95 10.16
C GLU A 188 4.33 29.88 9.12
N MET A 189 4.30 28.60 9.52
CA MET A 189 4.47 27.47 8.61
C MET A 189 3.31 27.36 7.61
N ASP A 190 2.06 27.60 8.04
CA ASP A 190 0.89 27.59 7.17
C ASP A 190 0.93 28.69 6.09
N LYS A 191 1.48 29.85 6.38
CA LYS A 191 1.68 30.90 5.37
C LYS A 191 2.62 30.43 4.26
N LEU A 192 3.76 29.84 4.62
CA LEU A 192 4.70 29.29 3.64
C LEU A 192 4.10 28.11 2.85
N TRP A 193 3.29 27.30 3.51
CA TRP A 193 2.55 26.22 2.86
C TRP A 193 1.54 26.74 1.83
N ASP A 194 0.84 27.81 2.13
CA ASP A 194 -0.09 28.45 1.19
C ASP A 194 0.63 29.12 0.02
N GLU A 195 1.83 29.68 0.27
CA GLU A 195 2.69 30.16 -0.82
C GLU A 195 3.13 29.03 -1.74
N ALA A 196 3.56 27.88 -1.20
CA ALA A 196 3.90 26.70 -1.98
C ALA A 196 2.73 26.26 -2.88
N LYS A 197 1.50 26.24 -2.33
CA LYS A 197 0.28 25.94 -3.12
C LYS A 197 0.03 26.91 -4.26
N LYS A 198 0.26 28.20 -4.04
CA LYS A 198 0.10 29.24 -5.08
C LYS A 198 1.12 29.03 -6.21
N GLN A 199 2.38 28.78 -5.86
CA GLN A 199 3.42 28.53 -6.85
C GLN A 199 3.14 27.29 -7.69
N GLU A 200 2.70 26.18 -7.08
CA GLU A 200 2.31 24.98 -7.82
C GLU A 200 1.15 25.21 -8.82
N ARG A 201 0.24 26.12 -8.50
CA ARG A 201 -0.87 26.46 -9.42
C ARG A 201 -0.36 27.26 -10.61
N LEU A 202 0.46 28.29 -10.38
CA LEU A 202 1.04 29.11 -11.45
C LEU A 202 1.90 28.29 -12.43
N GLN A 203 2.66 27.31 -11.90
CA GLN A 203 3.48 26.41 -12.75
C GLN A 203 2.64 25.44 -13.61
N LYS A 204 1.39 25.17 -13.24
CA LYS A 204 0.49 24.31 -14.03
C LYS A 204 -0.27 25.06 -15.11
N GLU A 205 -0.36 26.37 -14.97
CA GLU A 205 -1.08 27.27 -15.91
C GLU A 205 -0.14 27.84 -16.99
N SER A 206 1.18 27.62 -16.83
CA SER A 206 2.25 28.03 -17.78
C SER A 206 2.61 26.88 -18.73
#